data_4b30ba583ff12ed81c7cdaeb07a5cd4e
#
_entry.id   4b30ba583ff12ed81c7cdaeb07a5cd4e
#
_cell.length_a   1.000
_cell.length_b   1.000
_cell.length_c   1.000
_cell.angle_alpha   90.00
_cell.angle_beta   90.00
_cell.angle_gamma   90.00
#
_symmetry.space_group_name_H-M   'P 1'
#
loop_
_entity.id
_entity.type
_entity.pdbx_description
1 polymer ?
#
loop_
_entity_poly.entity_id
_entity_poly.type
_entity_poly.pdbx_seq_one_letter_code
_entity_poly.pdbx_strand_id
1 'polypeptide(L)'
;MNKTRCCVDVAFTLLIHRHVNMSFAIAAPTRATFHTQVKSRASPRTRVGCTAGLFDGFGRGGSKKAKDDVLRLAETQRRGVGHSPEDRAEMEAAVDALIASRGKGGRANTDRNVLTADWRLAWTSENETLFLLEKFPGGVDGAPLTQAYQRIDVESGTLSNEVVFCNGTDFVVNSVIEVVDDVRVSFQFTAAALNLAEPVEASVPLPPFGRGWFDNVYVDKDMRVARDSRGDTLVVVRD
;
A
#
# COMPACT_ATOMS: atom_id res chain seq x y z
N MET A 1 19.56 -14.35 35.06
CA MET A 1 18.15 -14.08 34.67
C MET A 1 18.04 -12.62 34.30
N ASN A 2 17.93 -12.33 33.02
CA ASN A 2 18.12 -10.98 32.45
C ASN A 2 16.84 -10.12 32.58
N LYS A 3 16.89 -9.08 33.39
CA LYS A 3 15.82 -8.07 33.54
C LYS A 3 15.53 -7.24 32.30
N THR A 4 16.33 -7.35 31.26
CA THR A 4 16.20 -6.57 30.02
C THR A 4 15.08 -7.10 29.07
N ARG A 5 14.63 -8.34 29.26
CA ARG A 5 13.61 -8.98 28.38
C ARG A 5 12.18 -8.50 28.67
N CYS A 6 11.83 -8.17 29.91
CA CYS A 6 10.46 -7.74 30.25
C CYS A 6 10.09 -6.33 29.80
N CYS A 7 11.10 -5.46 29.54
CA CYS A 7 10.83 -4.07 29.15
C CYS A 7 10.48 -3.91 27.65
N VAL A 8 10.92 -4.85 26.80
CA VAL A 8 10.67 -4.79 25.36
C VAL A 8 9.20 -5.13 25.05
N ASP A 9 8.62 -6.12 25.73
CA ASP A 9 7.25 -6.56 25.49
C ASP A 9 6.21 -5.49 25.88
N VAL A 10 6.42 -4.81 27.00
CA VAL A 10 5.49 -3.75 27.48
C VAL A 10 5.64 -2.47 26.66
N ALA A 11 6.86 -2.11 26.26
CA ALA A 11 7.11 -0.93 25.45
C ALA A 11 6.52 -1.08 24.03
N PHE A 12 6.62 -2.27 23.43
CA PHE A 12 6.07 -2.56 22.11
C PHE A 12 4.55 -2.54 22.11
N THR A 13 3.89 -3.15 23.08
CA THR A 13 2.42 -3.13 23.22
C THR A 13 1.90 -1.71 23.46
N LEU A 14 2.55 -0.92 24.31
CA LEU A 14 2.21 0.48 24.58
C LEU A 14 2.48 1.39 23.37
N LEU A 15 3.52 1.10 22.60
CA LEU A 15 3.93 1.90 21.46
C LEU A 15 2.99 1.69 20.26
N ILE A 16 2.62 0.46 19.96
CA ILE A 16 1.59 0.14 18.96
C ILE A 16 0.25 0.76 19.37
N HIS A 17 -0.14 0.63 20.64
CA HIS A 17 -1.38 1.22 21.15
C HIS A 17 -1.42 2.74 21.01
N ARG A 18 -0.28 3.40 21.19
CA ARG A 18 -0.18 4.86 21.14
C ARG A 18 -0.14 5.41 19.72
N HIS A 19 0.50 4.71 18.78
CA HIS A 19 0.62 5.14 17.38
C HIS A 19 -0.56 4.69 16.51
N VAL A 20 -1.04 3.48 16.71
CA VAL A 20 -2.23 2.97 16.00
C VAL A 20 -3.50 3.71 16.43
N ASN A 21 -3.67 4.04 17.71
CA ASN A 21 -4.83 4.82 18.19
C ASN A 21 -4.82 6.30 17.78
N MET A 22 -3.68 6.91 17.48
CA MET A 22 -3.64 8.31 17.04
C MET A 22 -4.00 8.52 15.57
N SER A 23 -3.91 7.49 14.73
CA SER A 23 -4.17 7.60 13.29
C SER A 23 -5.58 7.19 12.85
N PHE A 24 -6.37 6.56 13.72
CA PHE A 24 -7.73 6.12 13.41
C PHE A 24 -8.83 7.08 13.91
N ALA A 25 -8.65 8.38 13.75
CA ALA A 25 -9.74 9.34 13.93
C ALA A 25 -10.79 9.12 12.83
N ILE A 26 -11.94 8.60 13.24
CA ILE A 26 -13.10 8.30 12.40
C ILE A 26 -13.58 9.59 11.76
N ALA A 27 -13.40 9.78 10.46
CA ALA A 27 -14.15 10.78 9.71
C ALA A 27 -15.60 10.28 9.57
N ALA A 28 -16.52 10.91 10.30
CA ALA A 28 -17.94 10.65 10.17
C ALA A 28 -18.40 11.03 8.74
N PRO A 29 -19.29 10.25 8.10
CA PRO A 29 -19.78 10.59 6.78
C PRO A 29 -20.67 11.81 6.84
N THR A 30 -20.23 12.90 6.26
CA THR A 30 -21.06 14.10 6.00
C THR A 30 -22.09 13.74 4.93
N ARG A 31 -23.34 13.78 5.30
CA ARG A 31 -24.51 13.56 4.44
C ARG A 31 -24.58 14.67 3.38
N ALA A 32 -24.10 14.39 2.18
CA ALA A 32 -24.23 15.29 1.04
C ALA A 32 -25.65 15.19 0.49
N THR A 33 -26.43 16.26 0.62
CA THR A 33 -27.73 16.47 -0.02
C THR A 33 -27.50 16.72 -1.51
N PHE A 34 -27.99 15.81 -2.35
CA PHE A 34 -28.00 15.96 -3.80
C PHE A 34 -29.04 17.02 -4.19
N HIS A 35 -28.59 18.11 -4.79
CA HIS A 35 -29.43 19.03 -5.54
C HIS A 35 -29.22 18.80 -7.04
N THR A 36 -30.24 18.23 -7.66
CA THR A 36 -30.33 18.00 -9.10
C THR A 36 -30.59 19.35 -9.79
N GLN A 37 -29.67 19.82 -10.64
CA GLN A 37 -30.03 20.79 -11.68
C GLN A 37 -29.53 20.32 -13.05
N VAL A 38 -30.50 19.88 -13.83
CA VAL A 38 -30.39 19.66 -15.27
C VAL A 38 -30.43 21.01 -15.97
N LYS A 39 -29.40 21.38 -16.72
CA LYS A 39 -29.48 22.36 -17.80
C LYS A 39 -28.67 21.90 -19.01
N SER A 40 -29.39 21.47 -20.02
CA SER A 40 -28.93 21.25 -21.38
C SER A 40 -28.50 22.58 -22.03
N ARG A 41 -27.31 22.61 -22.62
CA ARG A 41 -26.99 23.57 -23.68
C ARG A 41 -26.12 22.90 -24.74
N ALA A 42 -26.72 22.76 -25.90
CA ALA A 42 -26.04 22.36 -27.13
C ALA A 42 -25.08 23.47 -27.58
N SER A 43 -23.93 23.12 -28.07
CA SER A 43 -23.02 24.03 -28.79
C SER A 43 -22.32 23.28 -29.94
N PRO A 44 -21.94 23.93 -31.04
CA PRO A 44 -21.92 23.33 -32.37
C PRO A 44 -20.61 22.56 -32.66
N ARG A 45 -20.77 21.52 -33.48
CA ARG A 45 -19.70 20.70 -34.05
C ARG A 45 -18.85 21.54 -35.02
N THR A 46 -17.57 21.74 -34.67
CA THR A 46 -16.54 22.06 -35.64
C THR A 46 -15.80 20.80 -36.03
N ARG A 47 -15.94 20.39 -37.29
CA ARG A 47 -15.13 19.32 -37.90
C ARG A 47 -13.71 19.85 -38.08
N VAL A 48 -12.76 19.24 -37.39
CA VAL A 48 -11.34 19.35 -37.72
C VAL A 48 -10.87 18.00 -38.26
N GLY A 49 -10.23 18.03 -39.42
CA GLY A 49 -9.86 16.88 -40.22
C GLY A 49 -8.89 15.91 -39.54
N CYS A 50 -9.13 14.64 -39.79
CA CYS A 50 -8.23 13.54 -39.42
C CYS A 50 -6.97 13.60 -40.30
N THR A 51 -5.82 13.89 -39.71
CA THR A 51 -4.55 13.41 -40.24
C THR A 51 -4.17 12.16 -39.47
N ALA A 52 -4.24 11.03 -40.15
CA ALA A 52 -3.70 9.77 -39.68
C ALA A 52 -2.16 9.91 -39.57
N GLY A 53 -1.64 10.05 -38.36
CA GLY A 53 -0.22 10.08 -38.05
C GLY A 53 0.16 8.84 -37.25
N LEU A 54 1.01 8.03 -37.85
CA LEU A 54 1.76 6.90 -37.29
C LEU A 54 2.14 7.09 -35.81
N PHE A 55 1.46 6.42 -34.90
CA PHE A 55 1.89 6.26 -33.49
C PHE A 55 1.53 4.86 -32.97
N ASP A 56 2.07 3.81 -33.60
CA ASP A 56 1.81 2.42 -33.18
C ASP A 56 3.07 1.73 -32.58
N GLY A 57 4.04 2.50 -32.07
CA GLY A 57 5.30 1.97 -31.55
C GLY A 57 5.68 2.33 -30.11
N PHE A 58 4.93 3.20 -29.40
CA PHE A 58 5.38 3.78 -28.13
C PHE A 58 4.84 3.10 -26.86
N GLY A 59 3.89 2.17 -26.94
CA GLY A 59 3.16 1.69 -25.76
C GLY A 59 3.94 0.76 -24.83
N ARG A 60 4.84 -0.09 -25.33
CA ARG A 60 5.53 -1.11 -24.51
C ARG A 60 6.83 -0.62 -23.85
N GLY A 61 7.55 0.30 -24.47
CA GLY A 61 8.79 0.86 -23.92
C GLY A 61 8.55 1.85 -22.77
N GLY A 62 7.49 2.65 -22.85
CA GLY A 62 7.16 3.67 -21.86
C GLY A 62 6.76 3.10 -20.51
N SER A 63 5.94 2.05 -20.50
CA SER A 63 5.49 1.40 -19.25
C SER A 63 6.64 0.70 -18.51
N LYS A 64 7.55 0.03 -19.24
CA LYS A 64 8.72 -0.60 -18.61
C LYS A 64 9.61 0.45 -17.95
N LYS A 65 9.95 1.53 -18.67
CA LYS A 65 10.77 2.61 -18.11
C LYS A 65 10.14 3.23 -16.88
N ALA A 66 8.83 3.52 -16.90
CA ALA A 66 8.13 4.08 -15.74
C ALA A 66 8.17 3.15 -14.52
N LYS A 67 8.05 1.82 -14.70
CA LYS A 67 8.25 0.86 -13.61
C LYS A 67 9.67 0.88 -13.07
N ASP A 68 10.65 0.86 -13.97
CA ASP A 68 12.07 0.88 -13.59
C ASP A 68 12.40 2.16 -12.81
N ASP A 69 11.82 3.31 -13.18
CA ASP A 69 11.98 4.58 -12.45
C ASP A 69 11.38 4.49 -11.03
N VAL A 70 10.16 3.95 -10.86
CA VAL A 70 9.55 3.74 -9.54
C VAL A 70 10.39 2.80 -8.68
N LEU A 71 10.87 1.68 -9.22
CA LEU A 71 11.68 0.71 -8.46
C LEU A 71 13.04 1.29 -8.08
N ARG A 72 13.67 2.05 -8.96
CA ARG A 72 14.92 2.76 -8.66
C ARG A 72 14.73 3.75 -7.50
N LEU A 73 13.65 4.52 -7.51
CA LEU A 73 13.34 5.44 -6.41
C LEU A 73 13.05 4.68 -5.11
N ALA A 74 12.31 3.58 -5.18
CA ALA A 74 12.04 2.74 -4.02
C ALA A 74 13.33 2.25 -3.35
N GLU A 75 14.32 1.87 -4.14
CA GLU A 75 15.62 1.44 -3.67
C GLU A 75 16.45 2.62 -3.11
N THR A 76 16.59 3.72 -3.86
CA THR A 76 17.39 4.89 -3.44
C THR A 76 16.82 5.59 -2.21
N GLN A 77 15.48 5.63 -2.07
CA GLN A 77 14.77 6.17 -0.91
C GLN A 77 14.57 5.13 0.20
N ARG A 78 15.33 4.02 0.18
CA ARG A 78 15.36 3.02 1.25
C ARG A 78 13.96 2.53 1.65
N ARG A 79 13.10 2.25 0.69
CA ARG A 79 11.69 1.84 0.88
C ARG A 79 10.81 2.89 1.57
N GLY A 80 11.22 4.16 1.58
CA GLY A 80 10.53 5.28 2.22
C GLY A 80 11.06 5.61 3.62
N VAL A 81 11.99 4.83 4.17
CA VAL A 81 12.54 5.09 5.52
C VAL A 81 13.32 6.41 5.55
N GLY A 82 12.82 7.35 6.35
CA GLY A 82 13.42 8.68 6.51
C GLY A 82 13.26 9.57 5.28
N HIS A 83 12.28 9.31 4.40
CA HIS A 83 12.04 10.13 3.22
C HIS A 83 11.70 11.58 3.59
N SER A 84 12.23 12.51 2.80
CA SER A 84 11.85 13.92 2.85
C SER A 84 10.54 14.18 2.11
N PRO A 85 9.91 15.35 2.29
CA PRO A 85 8.77 15.76 1.45
C PRO A 85 9.11 15.78 -0.05
N GLU A 86 10.34 16.11 -0.40
CA GLU A 86 10.84 16.14 -1.77
C GLU A 86 10.97 14.71 -2.34
N ASP A 87 11.51 13.75 -1.56
CA ASP A 87 11.58 12.34 -1.94
C ASP A 87 10.19 11.76 -2.17
N ARG A 88 9.24 12.09 -1.30
CA ARG A 88 7.83 11.70 -1.47
C ARG A 88 7.25 12.29 -2.76
N ALA A 89 7.47 13.57 -3.02
CA ALA A 89 6.97 14.22 -4.23
C ALA A 89 7.57 13.61 -5.51
N GLU A 90 8.87 13.24 -5.50
CA GLU A 90 9.52 12.56 -6.61
C GLU A 90 8.90 11.18 -6.86
N MET A 91 8.66 10.39 -5.81
CA MET A 91 7.99 9.10 -5.92
C MET A 91 6.56 9.23 -6.46
N GLU A 92 5.77 10.18 -5.94
CA GLU A 92 4.40 10.42 -6.42
C GLU A 92 4.38 10.81 -7.90
N ALA A 93 5.32 11.64 -8.36
CA ALA A 93 5.45 12.01 -9.77
C ALA A 93 5.80 10.79 -10.65
N ALA A 94 6.67 9.90 -10.18
CA ALA A 94 7.01 8.66 -10.88
C ALA A 94 5.82 7.69 -10.94
N VAL A 95 5.05 7.58 -9.86
CA VAL A 95 3.80 6.80 -9.82
C VAL A 95 2.77 7.35 -10.79
N ASP A 96 2.57 8.67 -10.84
CA ASP A 96 1.64 9.29 -11.78
C ASP A 96 2.07 9.06 -13.25
N ALA A 97 3.37 9.12 -13.54
CA ALA A 97 3.91 8.77 -14.85
C ALA A 97 3.67 7.28 -15.20
N LEU A 98 3.80 6.38 -14.21
CA LEU A 98 3.51 4.95 -14.38
C LEU A 98 2.03 4.73 -14.70
N ILE A 99 1.12 5.36 -13.97
CA ILE A 99 -0.33 5.28 -14.20
C ILE A 99 -0.65 5.78 -15.62
N ALA A 100 -0.10 6.93 -16.01
CA ALA A 100 -0.30 7.52 -17.35
C ALA A 100 0.22 6.61 -18.48
N SER A 101 1.29 5.85 -18.24
CA SER A 101 1.91 4.94 -19.22
C SER A 101 1.06 3.71 -19.56
N ARG A 102 0.07 3.37 -18.72
CA ARG A 102 -0.76 2.15 -18.88
C ARG A 102 -1.71 2.21 -20.08
N GLY A 103 -2.03 3.42 -20.56
CA GLY A 103 -3.02 3.61 -21.63
C GLY A 103 -4.46 3.38 -21.16
N LYS A 104 -5.43 3.66 -22.05
CA LYS A 104 -6.86 3.43 -21.80
C LYS A 104 -7.23 2.00 -22.21
N GLY A 105 -7.83 1.21 -21.31
CA GLY A 105 -8.43 -0.09 -21.64
C GLY A 105 -7.76 -1.32 -21.03
N GLY A 106 -7.16 -1.20 -19.84
CA GLY A 106 -6.70 -2.34 -19.07
C GLY A 106 -7.83 -3.07 -18.31
N ARG A 107 -7.51 -4.27 -17.75
CA ARG A 107 -8.38 -4.95 -16.77
C ARG A 107 -8.59 -4.05 -15.56
N ALA A 108 -9.71 -4.28 -14.85
CA ALA A 108 -9.92 -3.70 -13.53
C ALA A 108 -8.72 -3.98 -12.61
N ASN A 109 -8.32 -2.99 -11.84
CA ASN A 109 -7.19 -3.14 -10.90
C ASN A 109 -7.56 -4.04 -9.70
N THR A 110 -8.83 -4.38 -9.55
CA THR A 110 -9.38 -5.31 -8.58
C THR A 110 -9.69 -6.69 -9.17
N ASP A 111 -9.32 -6.95 -10.44
CA ASP A 111 -9.45 -8.30 -11.04
C ASP A 111 -8.67 -9.32 -10.20
N ARG A 112 -9.39 -10.36 -9.75
CA ARG A 112 -8.83 -11.40 -8.87
C ARG A 112 -7.57 -12.06 -9.46
N ASN A 113 -7.50 -12.22 -10.77
CA ASN A 113 -6.36 -12.90 -11.43
C ASN A 113 -5.06 -12.08 -11.38
N VAL A 114 -5.14 -10.81 -11.08
CA VAL A 114 -3.96 -9.94 -10.94
C VAL A 114 -3.76 -9.46 -9.51
N LEU A 115 -4.84 -9.22 -8.75
CA LEU A 115 -4.76 -8.70 -7.38
C LEU A 115 -4.45 -9.79 -6.35
N THR A 116 -4.98 -11.02 -6.52
CA THR A 116 -4.64 -12.16 -5.66
C THR A 116 -3.18 -12.53 -5.81
N ALA A 117 -2.38 -12.27 -4.79
CA ALA A 117 -0.95 -12.59 -4.74
C ALA A 117 -0.36 -12.29 -3.37
N ASP A 118 0.87 -12.77 -3.19
CA ASP A 118 1.80 -12.30 -2.19
C ASP A 118 2.56 -11.09 -2.76
N TRP A 119 2.42 -9.97 -2.10
CA TRP A 119 2.99 -8.69 -2.49
C TRP A 119 4.04 -8.25 -1.49
N ARG A 120 5.29 -8.13 -1.92
CA ARG A 120 6.42 -7.69 -1.10
C ARG A 120 6.57 -6.17 -1.18
N LEU A 121 6.77 -5.53 -0.04
CA LEU A 121 6.97 -4.09 0.04
C LEU A 121 8.21 -3.64 -0.74
N ALA A 122 8.01 -2.70 -1.67
CA ALA A 122 9.09 -1.97 -2.34
C ALA A 122 9.22 -0.54 -1.76
N TRP A 123 8.11 0.17 -1.53
CA TRP A 123 8.14 1.51 -0.96
C TRP A 123 6.79 1.87 -0.32
N THR A 124 6.83 2.69 0.73
CA THR A 124 5.60 3.24 1.33
C THR A 124 5.85 4.60 1.95
N SER A 125 4.78 5.40 2.05
CA SER A 125 4.73 6.60 2.90
C SER A 125 3.97 6.38 4.20
N GLU A 126 3.46 5.18 4.47
CA GLU A 126 2.71 4.84 5.69
C GLU A 126 3.61 4.92 6.92
N ASN A 127 3.34 5.86 7.81
CA ASN A 127 4.15 6.10 9.01
C ASN A 127 4.26 4.87 9.92
N GLU A 128 3.19 4.08 10.05
CA GLU A 128 3.15 2.89 10.90
C GLU A 128 4.09 1.79 10.37
N THR A 129 4.03 1.55 9.06
CA THR A 129 4.92 0.60 8.39
C THR A 129 6.37 1.07 8.45
N LEU A 130 6.63 2.35 8.18
CA LEU A 130 7.97 2.95 8.26
C LEU A 130 8.53 2.88 9.68
N PHE A 131 7.70 3.12 10.70
CA PHE A 131 8.11 2.99 12.10
C PHE A 131 8.57 1.56 12.41
N LEU A 132 7.84 0.53 11.97
CA LEU A 132 8.24 -0.86 12.17
C LEU A 132 9.55 -1.19 11.45
N LEU A 133 9.74 -0.66 10.23
CA LEU A 133 10.96 -0.87 9.45
C LEU A 133 12.19 -0.18 10.07
N GLU A 134 12.00 0.96 10.73
CA GLU A 134 13.09 1.78 11.26
C GLU A 134 13.45 1.47 12.71
N LYS A 135 12.46 1.28 13.59
CA LYS A 135 12.63 1.33 15.04
C LYS A 135 12.61 -0.03 15.73
N PHE A 136 12.24 -1.11 15.03
CA PHE A 136 12.19 -2.41 15.69
C PHE A 136 13.61 -2.93 16.02
N PRO A 137 13.82 -3.48 17.24
CA PRO A 137 15.13 -3.96 17.65
C PRO A 137 15.59 -5.15 16.81
N GLY A 138 16.57 -4.93 15.98
CA GLY A 138 17.13 -5.86 14.99
C GLY A 138 17.55 -5.15 13.72
N GLY A 139 17.08 -3.93 13.50
CA GLY A 139 17.61 -3.03 12.49
C GLY A 139 18.85 -2.34 13.03
N VAL A 140 20.02 -2.90 12.81
CA VAL A 140 21.30 -2.29 13.16
C VAL A 140 21.90 -1.69 11.89
N ASP A 141 22.29 -0.41 11.97
CA ASP A 141 23.16 0.28 11.02
C ASP A 141 22.69 0.35 9.57
N GLY A 142 21.41 0.68 9.35
CA GLY A 142 20.92 1.09 8.03
C GLY A 142 20.71 -0.03 7.02
N ALA A 143 20.88 -1.29 7.39
CA ALA A 143 20.46 -2.42 6.57
C ALA A 143 19.01 -2.78 6.90
N PRO A 144 18.08 -2.75 5.92
CA PRO A 144 16.70 -3.17 6.14
C PRO A 144 16.65 -4.70 6.26
N LEU A 145 16.78 -5.19 7.47
CA LEU A 145 16.72 -6.63 7.80
C LEU A 145 15.27 -7.13 7.90
N THR A 146 14.29 -6.25 7.80
CA THR A 146 12.88 -6.59 7.85
C THR A 146 12.29 -6.65 6.44
N GLN A 147 11.44 -7.63 6.22
CA GLN A 147 10.57 -7.73 5.05
C GLN A 147 9.15 -7.42 5.47
N ALA A 148 8.41 -6.78 4.58
CA ALA A 148 6.98 -6.57 4.77
C ALA A 148 6.23 -7.09 3.56
N TYR A 149 5.14 -7.79 3.84
CA TYR A 149 4.29 -8.42 2.83
C TYR A 149 2.85 -7.98 3.01
N GLN A 150 2.13 -7.94 1.91
CA GLN A 150 0.68 -7.89 1.89
C GLN A 150 0.18 -9.06 1.04
N ARG A 151 -0.48 -10.02 1.68
CA ARG A 151 -1.04 -11.20 1.01
C ARG A 151 -2.53 -10.94 0.77
N ILE A 152 -2.95 -11.00 -0.47
CA ILE A 152 -4.33 -10.73 -0.87
C ILE A 152 -4.90 -11.96 -1.54
N ASP A 153 -6.07 -12.38 -1.09
CA ASP A 153 -6.91 -13.36 -1.77
C ASP A 153 -8.32 -12.77 -1.94
N VAL A 154 -8.61 -12.37 -3.16
CA VAL A 154 -9.90 -11.74 -3.52
C VAL A 154 -11.04 -12.75 -3.45
N GLU A 155 -10.79 -14.04 -3.73
CA GLU A 155 -11.82 -15.07 -3.73
C GLU A 155 -12.28 -15.42 -2.31
N SER A 156 -11.34 -15.55 -1.38
CA SER A 156 -11.66 -15.76 0.04
C SER A 156 -12.02 -14.47 0.77
N GLY A 157 -11.85 -13.31 0.15
CA GLY A 157 -12.08 -12.01 0.77
C GLY A 157 -11.13 -11.70 1.92
N THR A 158 -9.87 -12.12 1.82
CA THR A 158 -8.87 -11.96 2.88
C THR A 158 -7.67 -11.12 2.46
N LEU A 159 -7.12 -10.39 3.43
CA LEU A 159 -5.88 -9.66 3.32
C LEU A 159 -5.09 -9.82 4.63
N SER A 160 -3.81 -10.14 4.51
CA SER A 160 -2.88 -10.16 5.63
C SER A 160 -1.72 -9.21 5.36
N ASN A 161 -1.45 -8.31 6.31
CA ASN A 161 -0.22 -7.54 6.36
C ASN A 161 0.74 -8.22 7.32
N GLU A 162 1.95 -8.52 6.87
CA GLU A 162 2.96 -9.24 7.63
C GLU A 162 4.27 -8.48 7.59
N VAL A 163 4.88 -8.26 8.75
CA VAL A 163 6.23 -7.73 8.88
C VAL A 163 7.09 -8.79 9.54
N VAL A 164 8.11 -9.27 8.81
CA VAL A 164 9.03 -10.30 9.29
C VAL A 164 10.32 -9.63 9.72
N PHE A 165 10.78 -9.92 10.94
CA PHE A 165 12.00 -9.38 11.50
C PHE A 165 13.16 -10.37 11.35
N CYS A 166 14.40 -9.85 11.36
CA CYS A 166 15.60 -10.65 11.11
C CYS A 166 15.84 -11.80 12.10
N ASN A 167 15.24 -11.75 13.28
CA ASN A 167 15.31 -12.80 14.29
C ASN A 167 14.22 -13.89 14.11
N GLY A 168 13.42 -13.82 13.04
CA GLY A 168 12.30 -14.73 12.81
C GLY A 168 11.02 -14.38 13.55
N THR A 169 10.98 -13.31 14.34
CA THR A 169 9.74 -12.74 14.87
C THR A 169 8.95 -12.14 13.73
N ASP A 170 7.63 -12.24 13.75
CA ASP A 170 6.76 -11.57 12.79
C ASP A 170 5.59 -10.86 13.48
N PHE A 171 5.09 -9.82 12.82
CA PHE A 171 3.87 -9.12 13.20
C PHE A 171 2.88 -9.24 12.07
N VAL A 172 1.72 -9.83 12.35
CA VAL A 172 0.68 -10.11 11.36
C VAL A 172 -0.60 -9.38 11.72
N VAL A 173 -1.20 -8.72 10.73
CA VAL A 173 -2.54 -8.12 10.85
C VAL A 173 -3.43 -8.70 9.76
N ASN A 174 -4.46 -9.42 10.16
CA ASN A 174 -5.44 -10.02 9.27
C ASN A 174 -6.66 -9.12 9.08
N SER A 175 -7.22 -9.14 7.89
CA SER A 175 -8.38 -8.36 7.49
C SER A 175 -9.32 -9.18 6.63
N VAL A 176 -10.61 -8.87 6.70
CA VAL A 176 -11.54 -9.18 5.61
C VAL A 176 -11.55 -8.02 4.63
N ILE A 177 -11.70 -8.32 3.35
CA ILE A 177 -11.77 -7.34 2.28
C ILE A 177 -13.03 -7.52 1.44
N GLU A 178 -13.46 -6.40 0.85
CA GLU A 178 -14.55 -6.36 -0.13
C GLU A 178 -14.14 -5.50 -1.32
N VAL A 179 -14.28 -6.02 -2.53
CA VAL A 179 -14.08 -5.26 -3.76
C VAL A 179 -15.28 -4.35 -3.96
N VAL A 180 -15.06 -3.04 -3.92
CA VAL A 180 -16.12 -2.03 -4.05
C VAL A 180 -16.38 -1.68 -5.52
N ASP A 181 -15.30 -1.51 -6.30
CA ASP A 181 -15.35 -1.19 -7.73
C ASP A 181 -14.06 -1.62 -8.45
N ASP A 182 -13.84 -1.15 -9.67
CA ASP A 182 -12.70 -1.51 -10.52
C ASP A 182 -11.32 -1.12 -9.96
N VAL A 183 -11.28 -0.28 -8.91
CA VAL A 183 -10.03 0.19 -8.29
C VAL A 183 -10.03 0.05 -6.77
N ARG A 184 -11.19 0.18 -6.13
CA ARG A 184 -11.32 0.28 -4.67
C ARG A 184 -11.58 -1.06 -4.01
N VAL A 185 -10.83 -1.29 -2.94
CA VAL A 185 -11.04 -2.39 -1.99
C VAL A 185 -11.23 -1.78 -0.60
N SER A 186 -12.31 -2.15 0.08
CA SER A 186 -12.50 -1.86 1.50
C SER A 186 -11.90 -2.99 2.35
N PHE A 187 -11.47 -2.67 3.55
CA PHE A 187 -10.96 -3.66 4.50
C PHE A 187 -11.44 -3.38 5.93
N GLN A 188 -11.50 -4.44 6.71
CA GLN A 188 -11.73 -4.38 8.16
C GLN A 188 -10.78 -5.35 8.85
N PHE A 189 -9.99 -4.87 9.81
CA PHE A 189 -9.10 -5.71 10.61
C PHE A 189 -9.91 -6.70 11.45
N THR A 190 -9.45 -7.94 11.47
CA THR A 190 -10.11 -9.04 12.19
C THR A 190 -9.25 -9.61 13.31
N ALA A 191 -7.94 -9.60 13.13
CA ALA A 191 -6.99 -10.10 14.13
C ALA A 191 -5.63 -9.42 13.94
N ALA A 192 -4.86 -9.33 15.03
CA ALA A 192 -3.45 -8.99 14.97
C ALA A 192 -2.68 -9.88 15.94
N ALA A 193 -1.47 -10.26 15.61
CA ALA A 193 -0.60 -11.07 16.47
C ALA A 193 0.86 -10.69 16.27
N LEU A 194 1.61 -10.74 17.37
CA LEU A 194 3.06 -10.74 17.39
C LEU A 194 3.53 -12.17 17.67
N ASN A 195 4.16 -12.81 16.71
CA ASN A 195 4.72 -14.15 16.85
C ASN A 195 6.21 -14.04 17.15
N LEU A 196 6.59 -14.48 18.34
CA LEU A 196 7.97 -14.41 18.79
C LEU A 196 8.73 -15.65 18.32
N ALA A 197 9.93 -15.44 17.75
CA ALA A 197 10.82 -16.52 17.36
C ALA A 197 11.48 -17.19 18.58
N GLU A 198 12.19 -18.30 18.30
CA GLU A 198 12.99 -18.99 19.32
C GLU A 198 13.88 -18.03 20.11
N PRO A 199 14.13 -18.32 21.39
CA PRO A 199 13.73 -19.50 22.16
C PRO A 199 12.37 -19.39 22.86
N VAL A 200 11.58 -18.38 22.58
CA VAL A 200 10.33 -18.10 23.31
C VAL A 200 9.12 -18.79 22.65
N GLU A 201 9.10 -18.85 21.33
CA GLU A 201 8.00 -19.43 20.51
C GLU A 201 6.61 -19.14 21.10
N ALA A 202 6.25 -17.87 21.18
CA ALA A 202 4.96 -17.42 21.70
C ALA A 202 4.24 -16.54 20.70
N SER A 203 2.92 -16.69 20.62
CA SER A 203 2.06 -15.76 19.88
C SER A 203 1.31 -14.88 20.87
N VAL A 204 1.45 -13.57 20.73
CA VAL A 204 0.77 -12.57 21.54
C VAL A 204 -0.35 -11.97 20.68
N PRO A 205 -1.62 -12.30 20.97
CA PRO A 205 -2.73 -11.71 20.26
C PRO A 205 -2.88 -10.24 20.65
N LEU A 206 -3.13 -9.40 19.66
CA LEU A 206 -3.40 -7.98 19.84
C LEU A 206 -4.82 -7.66 19.37
N PRO A 207 -5.50 -6.69 20.01
CA PRO A 207 -6.83 -6.31 19.56
C PRO A 207 -6.78 -5.75 18.14
N PRO A 208 -7.65 -6.22 17.21
CA PRO A 208 -7.75 -5.64 15.89
C PRO A 208 -8.53 -4.33 15.96
N PHE A 209 -7.95 -3.27 15.38
CA PHE A 209 -8.61 -1.97 15.29
C PHE A 209 -8.55 -1.44 13.88
N GLY A 210 -9.68 -0.92 13.42
CA GLY A 210 -9.74 -0.11 12.23
C GLY A 210 -10.36 -0.79 11.03
N ARG A 211 -10.81 0.08 10.17
CA ARG A 211 -11.33 -0.21 8.84
C ARG A 211 -10.94 0.94 7.92
N GLY A 212 -10.85 0.66 6.65
CA GLY A 212 -10.51 1.67 5.66
C GLY A 212 -10.76 1.15 4.26
N TRP A 213 -10.17 1.82 3.32
CA TRP A 213 -10.15 1.41 1.92
C TRP A 213 -8.82 1.83 1.30
N PHE A 214 -8.48 1.19 0.23
CA PHE A 214 -7.39 1.61 -0.65
C PHE A 214 -7.81 1.50 -2.10
N ASP A 215 -7.29 2.40 -2.92
CA ASP A 215 -7.45 2.39 -4.36
C ASP A 215 -6.21 1.79 -5.00
N ASN A 216 -6.38 0.70 -5.74
CA ASN A 216 -5.32 0.14 -6.56
C ASN A 216 -5.17 1.00 -7.81
N VAL A 217 -4.28 1.99 -7.78
CA VAL A 217 -4.09 2.95 -8.89
C VAL A 217 -3.30 2.36 -10.06
N TYR A 218 -2.50 1.33 -9.78
CA TYR A 218 -1.79 0.54 -10.78
C TYR A 218 -1.67 -0.92 -10.33
N VAL A 219 -2.00 -1.87 -11.20
CA VAL A 219 -1.74 -3.30 -10.94
C VAL A 219 -1.38 -3.99 -12.25
N ASP A 220 -0.33 -4.77 -12.25
CA ASP A 220 -0.04 -5.74 -13.29
C ASP A 220 0.50 -7.06 -12.70
N LYS A 221 1.09 -7.92 -13.52
CA LYS A 221 1.60 -9.22 -13.06
C LYS A 221 2.78 -9.14 -12.10
N ASP A 222 3.51 -8.02 -12.06
CA ASP A 222 4.78 -7.88 -11.33
C ASP A 222 4.71 -6.82 -10.23
N MET A 223 3.86 -5.81 -10.38
CA MET A 223 3.83 -4.63 -9.52
C MET A 223 2.40 -4.18 -9.23
N ARG A 224 2.19 -3.68 -8.02
CA ARG A 224 0.97 -3.00 -7.60
C ARG A 224 1.32 -1.69 -6.90
N VAL A 225 0.54 -0.65 -7.18
CA VAL A 225 0.56 0.61 -6.44
C VAL A 225 -0.83 0.87 -5.91
N ALA A 226 -0.93 1.13 -4.61
CA ALA A 226 -2.17 1.48 -3.94
C ALA A 226 -2.04 2.82 -3.21
N ARG A 227 -3.15 3.56 -3.13
CA ARG A 227 -3.30 4.75 -2.29
C ARG A 227 -4.41 4.51 -1.28
N ASP A 228 -4.13 4.74 -0.01
CA ASP A 228 -5.08 4.50 1.06
C ASP A 228 -5.99 5.70 1.35
N SER A 229 -6.94 5.52 2.27
CA SER A 229 -7.90 6.55 2.69
C SER A 229 -7.26 7.76 3.40
N ARG A 230 -6.01 7.68 3.78
CA ARG A 230 -5.24 8.78 4.42
C ARG A 230 -4.36 9.53 3.41
N GLY A 231 -4.30 9.04 2.17
CA GLY A 231 -3.45 9.58 1.11
C GLY A 231 -2.01 9.05 1.18
N ASP A 232 -1.80 7.92 1.86
CA ASP A 232 -0.53 7.23 1.81
C ASP A 232 -0.43 6.34 0.57
N THR A 233 0.78 6.22 0.05
CA THR A 233 1.08 5.42 -1.14
C THR A 233 1.88 4.19 -0.74
N LEU A 234 1.47 3.04 -1.27
CA LEU A 234 2.10 1.75 -1.12
C LEU A 234 2.52 1.24 -2.50
N VAL A 235 3.81 0.96 -2.68
CA VAL A 235 4.37 0.30 -3.86
C VAL A 235 4.84 -1.09 -3.44
N VAL A 236 4.31 -2.10 -4.10
CA VAL A 236 4.66 -3.50 -3.84
C VAL A 236 4.98 -4.23 -5.13
N VAL A 237 5.81 -5.24 -5.03
CA VAL A 237 6.15 -6.15 -6.12
C VAL A 237 5.68 -7.56 -5.78
N ARG A 238 5.32 -8.33 -6.80
CA ARG A 238 4.93 -9.73 -6.61
C ARG A 238 6.13 -10.53 -6.13
N ASP A 239 5.91 -11.35 -5.12
CA ASP A 239 6.96 -12.24 -4.57
C ASP A 239 7.00 -13.57 -5.33
#